data_f3550b038c292799f21d143d4c9c70eb
#
_entry.id   f3550b038c292799f21d143d4c9c70eb
#
_cell.length_a   1.000
_cell.length_b   1.000
_cell.length_c   1.000
_cell.angle_alpha   90.00
_cell.angle_beta   90.00
_cell.angle_gamma   90.00
#
_symmetry.space_group_name_H-M   'P 1'
#
loop_
_entity.id
_entity.type
_entity.pdbx_description
1 polymer ?
#
loop_
_entity_poly.entity_id
_entity_poly.type
_entity_poly.pdbx_seq_one_letter_code
_entity_poly.pdbx_strand_id
1 'polypeptide(L)'
;MKRFYLRLEKILLFRRQNLHILFTKSQNSSEILVNKFILKGHKVTNFSIFNIKPIPTIDINFKNFSSVIFTSSNAIQNLKKIDNINHLKCFCVGEQTADAAKKNGFLNIQIAGGNYSELRDLIFKTCDKIKEKFIYIRGEFISNDLEKDFKEKGYDLESVVNT
;
A
#
# COMPACT_ATOMS: atom_id res chain seq x y z
N MET A 1 41.89 -3.98 30.79
CA MET A 1 41.22 -3.04 29.88
C MET A 1 41.48 -3.29 28.38
N LYS A 2 42.71 -3.49 27.92
CA LYS A 2 43.01 -3.74 26.47
C LYS A 2 42.28 -4.96 25.82
N ARG A 3 42.03 -6.04 26.58
CA ARG A 3 41.32 -7.25 26.03
C ARG A 3 39.83 -7.04 25.81
N PHE A 4 39.20 -6.09 26.46
CA PHE A 4 37.78 -5.79 26.32
C PHE A 4 37.51 -4.94 25.06
N TYR A 5 38.40 -3.99 24.75
CA TYR A 5 38.32 -3.17 23.55
C TYR A 5 38.51 -3.99 22.27
N LEU A 6 39.46 -4.91 22.24
CA LEU A 6 39.68 -5.81 21.10
C LEU A 6 38.50 -6.75 20.80
N ARG A 7 37.70 -7.07 21.84
CA ARG A 7 36.51 -7.90 21.67
C ARG A 7 35.32 -7.09 21.10
N LEU A 8 35.23 -5.83 21.47
CA LEU A 8 34.22 -4.90 20.90
C LEU A 8 34.53 -4.55 19.43
N GLU A 9 35.80 -4.32 19.08
CA GLU A 9 36.18 -4.08 17.69
C GLU A 9 35.92 -5.32 16.80
N LYS A 10 36.20 -6.54 17.28
CA LYS A 10 35.85 -7.77 16.55
C LYS A 10 34.33 -7.96 16.42
N ILE A 11 33.51 -7.57 17.41
CA ILE A 11 32.06 -7.62 17.32
C ILE A 11 31.51 -6.55 16.37
N LEU A 12 32.16 -5.38 16.29
CA LEU A 12 31.82 -4.32 15.35
C LEU A 12 32.25 -4.66 13.90
N LEU A 13 33.39 -5.35 13.72
CA LEU A 13 33.86 -5.81 12.41
C LEU A 13 33.00 -6.97 11.85
N PHE A 14 32.36 -7.77 12.69
CA PHE A 14 31.51 -8.88 12.25
C PHE A 14 30.13 -8.42 11.73
N ARG A 15 29.78 -7.13 11.79
CA ARG A 15 28.45 -6.59 11.40
C ARG A 15 28.40 -5.80 10.09
N ARG A 16 29.44 -5.79 9.28
CA ARG A 16 29.38 -5.17 7.94
C ARG A 16 29.62 -6.21 6.85
N GLN A 17 28.77 -7.21 6.76
CA GLN A 17 28.67 -7.94 5.50
C GLN A 17 27.92 -7.03 4.52
N ASN A 18 28.66 -6.49 3.57
CA ASN A 18 28.07 -5.79 2.44
C ASN A 18 27.34 -6.82 1.59
N LEU A 19 26.02 -6.83 1.69
CA LEU A 19 25.16 -7.71 0.90
C LEU A 19 25.00 -7.16 -0.50
N HIS A 20 24.84 -8.05 -1.47
CA HIS A 20 24.31 -7.69 -2.77
C HIS A 20 22.82 -8.06 -2.80
N ILE A 21 21.95 -7.05 -2.85
CA ILE A 21 20.51 -7.19 -2.75
C ILE A 21 19.91 -6.99 -4.14
N LEU A 22 19.10 -7.96 -4.57
CA LEU A 22 18.32 -7.86 -5.81
C LEU A 22 16.88 -7.50 -5.47
N PHE A 23 16.44 -6.33 -5.97
CA PHE A 23 15.03 -5.92 -5.93
C PHE A 23 14.36 -6.29 -7.25
N THR A 24 13.23 -7.00 -7.16
CA THR A 24 12.41 -7.41 -8.32
C THR A 24 11.11 -6.62 -8.44
N LYS A 25 10.85 -5.74 -7.48
CA LYS A 25 9.67 -4.88 -7.43
C LYS A 25 9.79 -3.73 -8.45
N SER A 26 8.66 -3.13 -8.85
CA SER A 26 8.67 -1.98 -9.75
C SER A 26 9.56 -0.85 -9.21
N GLN A 27 10.25 -0.14 -10.09
CA GLN A 27 11.25 0.86 -9.73
C GLN A 27 10.68 1.95 -8.80
N ASN A 28 9.53 2.51 -9.14
CA ASN A 28 8.88 3.57 -8.35
C ASN A 28 8.54 3.13 -6.92
N SER A 29 8.18 1.86 -6.72
CA SER A 29 7.78 1.34 -5.41
C SER A 29 8.95 0.85 -4.56
N SER A 30 10.16 0.73 -5.11
CA SER A 30 11.37 0.26 -4.42
C SER A 30 12.37 1.35 -4.09
N GLU A 31 12.28 2.53 -4.70
CA GLU A 31 13.29 3.61 -4.64
C GLU A 31 13.72 3.98 -3.22
N ILE A 32 12.75 4.23 -2.32
CA ILE A 32 13.05 4.60 -0.93
C ILE A 32 13.84 3.49 -0.22
N LEU A 33 13.47 2.23 -0.46
CA LEU A 33 14.09 1.09 0.19
C LEU A 33 15.48 0.81 -0.39
N VAL A 34 15.63 0.93 -1.70
CA VAL A 34 16.91 0.85 -2.41
C VAL A 34 17.89 1.85 -1.84
N ASN A 35 17.50 3.12 -1.73
CA ASN A 35 18.33 4.18 -1.16
C ASN A 35 18.73 3.90 0.29
N LYS A 36 17.82 3.39 1.12
CA LYS A 36 18.14 2.99 2.49
C LYS A 36 19.20 1.90 2.57
N PHE A 37 19.19 0.92 1.68
CA PHE A 37 20.19 -0.14 1.66
C PHE A 37 21.54 0.34 1.12
N ILE A 38 21.55 1.20 0.10
CA ILE A 38 22.76 1.83 -0.41
C ILE A 38 23.45 2.66 0.68
N LEU A 39 22.68 3.49 1.42
CA LEU A 39 23.21 4.29 2.53
C LEU A 39 23.78 3.43 3.68
N LYS A 40 23.31 2.20 3.84
CA LYS A 40 23.88 1.23 4.78
C LYS A 40 25.11 0.48 4.25
N GLY A 41 25.57 0.81 3.03
CA GLY A 41 26.76 0.22 2.40
C GLY A 41 26.50 -1.09 1.67
N HIS A 42 25.24 -1.44 1.40
CA HIS A 42 24.92 -2.63 0.60
C HIS A 42 24.96 -2.32 -0.89
N LYS A 43 25.36 -3.31 -1.70
CA LYS A 43 25.20 -3.25 -3.16
C LYS A 43 23.76 -3.60 -3.50
N VAL A 44 23.11 -2.76 -4.32
CA VAL A 44 21.71 -3.00 -4.72
C VAL A 44 21.63 -3.05 -6.24
N THR A 45 20.96 -4.07 -6.75
CA THR A 45 20.51 -4.16 -8.14
C THR A 45 18.99 -4.13 -8.14
N ASN A 46 18.41 -3.17 -8.87
CA ASN A 46 16.97 -3.12 -9.08
C ASN A 46 16.65 -3.65 -10.48
N PHE A 47 16.03 -4.82 -10.54
CA PHE A 47 15.58 -5.46 -11.78
C PHE A 47 14.08 -5.69 -11.71
N SER A 48 13.31 -4.72 -12.21
CA SER A 48 11.85 -4.84 -12.24
C SER A 48 11.42 -5.95 -13.21
N ILE A 49 10.74 -6.96 -12.70
CA ILE A 49 10.24 -8.08 -13.51
C ILE A 49 8.84 -7.83 -14.11
N PHE A 50 8.20 -6.72 -13.73
CA PHE A 50 6.91 -6.31 -14.26
C PHE A 50 6.78 -4.79 -14.27
N ASN A 51 5.97 -4.28 -15.20
CA ASN A 51 5.60 -2.88 -15.28
C ASN A 51 4.10 -2.74 -14.95
N ILE A 52 3.79 -1.78 -14.08
CA ILE A 52 2.41 -1.43 -13.79
C ILE A 52 2.00 -0.36 -14.80
N LYS A 53 0.94 -0.64 -15.56
CA LYS A 53 0.38 0.30 -16.52
C LYS A 53 -0.98 0.78 -16.03
N PRO A 54 -1.29 2.08 -16.18
CA PRO A 54 -2.62 2.57 -15.91
C PRO A 54 -3.61 1.98 -16.92
N ILE A 55 -4.75 1.54 -16.41
CA ILE A 55 -5.90 1.18 -17.23
C ILE A 55 -6.82 2.40 -17.25
N PRO A 56 -7.26 2.88 -18.44
CA PRO A 56 -8.20 3.99 -18.51
C PRO A 56 -9.46 3.69 -17.69
N THR A 57 -9.71 4.48 -16.67
CA THR A 57 -10.90 4.33 -15.84
C THR A 57 -12.02 5.27 -16.33
N ILE A 58 -13.25 4.80 -16.18
CA ILE A 58 -14.44 5.64 -16.31
C ILE A 58 -14.40 6.67 -15.19
N ASP A 59 -14.96 7.86 -15.42
CA ASP A 59 -15.06 8.87 -14.38
C ASP A 59 -15.93 8.35 -13.22
N ILE A 60 -15.30 8.18 -12.07
CA ILE A 60 -15.93 7.64 -10.87
C ILE A 60 -16.66 8.78 -10.16
N ASN A 61 -17.98 8.63 -9.96
CA ASN A 61 -18.73 9.54 -9.15
C ASN A 61 -18.63 9.17 -7.66
N PHE A 62 -17.63 9.70 -6.98
CA PHE A 62 -17.38 9.42 -5.57
C PHE A 62 -18.48 9.88 -4.62
N LYS A 63 -19.41 10.73 -5.05
CA LYS A 63 -20.55 11.19 -4.21
C LYS A 63 -21.50 10.04 -3.84
N ASN A 64 -21.48 8.95 -4.61
CA ASN A 64 -22.35 7.80 -4.38
C ASN A 64 -21.81 6.84 -3.29
N PHE A 65 -20.61 7.09 -2.77
CA PHE A 65 -19.92 6.20 -1.84
C PHE A 65 -19.66 6.89 -0.50
N SER A 66 -19.66 6.13 0.57
CA SER A 66 -19.25 6.57 1.92
C SER A 66 -17.77 6.24 2.18
N SER A 67 -17.26 5.22 1.51
CA SER A 67 -15.91 4.71 1.77
C SER A 67 -15.22 4.28 0.49
N VAL A 68 -13.89 4.48 0.45
CA VAL A 68 -13.02 3.98 -0.62
C VAL A 68 -11.94 3.07 -0.03
N ILE A 69 -11.60 2.02 -0.76
CA ILE A 69 -10.62 1.01 -0.35
C ILE A 69 -9.47 0.96 -1.35
N PHE A 70 -8.23 0.98 -0.83
CA PHE A 70 -7.00 0.83 -1.61
C PHE A 70 -6.09 -0.22 -0.98
N THR A 71 -5.76 -1.24 -1.73
CA THR A 71 -4.78 -2.27 -1.34
C THR A 71 -3.39 -2.00 -1.93
N SER A 72 -3.26 -1.00 -2.81
CA SER A 72 -1.99 -0.63 -3.45
C SER A 72 -1.93 0.88 -3.71
N SER A 73 -0.76 1.47 -3.49
CA SER A 73 -0.49 2.87 -3.84
C SER A 73 -0.57 3.13 -5.36
N ASN A 74 -0.37 2.11 -6.19
CA ASN A 74 -0.45 2.24 -7.65
C ASN A 74 -1.87 2.58 -8.11
N ALA A 75 -2.89 2.00 -7.48
CA ALA A 75 -4.28 2.31 -7.77
C ALA A 75 -4.61 3.79 -7.51
N ILE A 76 -3.98 4.40 -6.50
CA ILE A 76 -4.16 5.82 -6.18
C ILE A 76 -3.42 6.71 -7.18
N GLN A 77 -2.20 6.35 -7.56
CA GLN A 77 -1.37 7.15 -8.48
C GLN A 77 -2.02 7.32 -9.86
N ASN A 78 -2.85 6.37 -10.27
CA ASN A 78 -3.57 6.41 -11.54
C ASN A 78 -4.92 7.13 -11.49
N LEU A 79 -5.34 7.58 -10.31
CA LEU A 79 -6.52 8.41 -10.19
C LEU A 79 -6.24 9.83 -10.67
N LYS A 80 -7.13 10.38 -11.48
CA LYS A 80 -7.15 11.82 -11.73
C LYS A 80 -7.39 12.54 -10.40
N LYS A 81 -6.94 13.79 -10.30
CA LYS A 81 -7.26 14.62 -9.14
C LYS A 81 -8.78 14.69 -8.97
N ILE A 82 -9.23 14.34 -7.79
CA ILE A 82 -10.66 14.21 -7.49
C ILE A 82 -11.05 15.34 -6.54
N ASP A 83 -12.11 16.05 -6.89
CA ASP A 83 -12.68 17.07 -6.03
C ASP A 83 -13.77 16.46 -5.12
N ASN A 84 -14.01 17.09 -3.96
CA ASN A 84 -15.06 16.75 -3.03
C ASN A 84 -15.04 15.32 -2.45
N ILE A 85 -13.84 14.82 -2.10
CA ILE A 85 -13.65 13.50 -1.48
C ILE A 85 -13.49 13.54 0.06
N ASN A 86 -13.65 14.72 0.66
CA ASN A 86 -13.44 14.93 2.10
C ASN A 86 -14.39 14.12 2.99
N HIS A 87 -15.55 13.74 2.45
CA HIS A 87 -16.55 12.94 3.15
C HIS A 87 -16.20 11.44 3.20
N LEU A 88 -15.31 10.98 2.30
CA LEU A 88 -15.00 9.57 2.18
C LEU A 88 -14.09 9.09 3.31
N LYS A 89 -14.43 7.96 3.92
CA LYS A 89 -13.49 7.17 4.68
C LYS A 89 -12.57 6.44 3.71
N CYS A 90 -11.27 6.60 3.86
CA CYS A 90 -10.29 6.00 2.95
C CYS A 90 -9.54 4.87 3.68
N PHE A 91 -9.82 3.63 3.32
CA PHE A 91 -9.18 2.45 3.90
C PHE A 91 -7.96 2.04 3.08
N CYS A 92 -6.79 1.94 3.73
CA CYS A 92 -5.51 1.64 3.09
C CYS A 92 -4.82 0.46 3.73
N VAL A 93 -4.24 -0.42 2.90
CA VAL A 93 -3.29 -1.44 3.38
C VAL A 93 -1.92 -0.78 3.50
N GLY A 94 -1.48 -0.54 4.75
CA GLY A 94 -0.16 -0.04 5.09
C GLY A 94 0.11 1.44 4.79
N GLU A 95 1.19 1.94 5.37
CA GLU A 95 1.59 3.35 5.37
C GLU A 95 1.85 3.91 3.97
N GLN A 96 2.52 3.14 3.10
CA GLN A 96 2.84 3.61 1.74
C GLN A 96 1.58 3.95 0.93
N THR A 97 0.52 3.16 1.09
CA THR A 97 -0.76 3.40 0.42
C THR A 97 -1.48 4.60 1.04
N ALA A 98 -1.42 4.73 2.37
CA ALA A 98 -1.99 5.87 3.08
C ALA A 98 -1.30 7.20 2.72
N ASP A 99 0.02 7.21 2.59
CA ASP A 99 0.77 8.38 2.14
C ASP A 99 0.38 8.81 0.71
N ALA A 100 0.18 7.84 -0.18
CA ALA A 100 -0.32 8.11 -1.53
C ALA A 100 -1.75 8.69 -1.50
N ALA A 101 -2.63 8.15 -0.66
CA ALA A 101 -3.99 8.66 -0.47
C ALA A 101 -4.00 10.10 0.05
N LYS A 102 -3.18 10.41 1.05
CA LYS A 102 -3.02 11.75 1.61
C LYS A 102 -2.56 12.76 0.55
N LYS A 103 -1.57 12.38 -0.26
CA LYS A 103 -1.07 13.23 -1.38
C LYS A 103 -2.14 13.47 -2.45
N ASN A 104 -3.09 12.56 -2.59
CA ASN A 104 -4.21 12.67 -3.54
C ASN A 104 -5.42 13.42 -2.97
N GLY A 105 -5.37 13.90 -1.70
CA GLY A 105 -6.38 14.75 -1.09
C GLY A 105 -7.38 14.01 -0.18
N PHE A 106 -7.20 12.72 0.09
CA PHE A 106 -8.00 12.02 1.09
C PHE A 106 -7.61 12.48 2.50
N LEU A 107 -8.63 12.81 3.33
CA LEU A 107 -8.40 13.35 4.68
C LEU A 107 -8.70 12.33 5.79
N ASN A 108 -9.76 11.54 5.63
CA ASN A 108 -10.19 10.56 6.63
C ASN A 108 -9.59 9.18 6.32
N ILE A 109 -8.31 8.99 6.62
CA ILE A 109 -7.56 7.79 6.26
C ILE A 109 -7.51 6.83 7.46
N GLN A 110 -7.91 5.58 7.21
CA GLN A 110 -7.81 4.44 8.12
C GLN A 110 -6.76 3.47 7.59
N ILE A 111 -5.75 3.16 8.40
CA ILE A 111 -4.63 2.33 8.00
C ILE A 111 -4.75 0.97 8.68
N ALA A 112 -4.80 -0.09 7.89
CA ALA A 112 -4.63 -1.45 8.41
C ALA A 112 -3.14 -1.80 8.53
N GLY A 113 -2.80 -2.79 9.36
CA GLY A 113 -1.42 -3.10 9.74
C GLY A 113 -0.51 -3.67 8.65
N GLY A 114 -0.90 -3.59 7.36
CA GLY A 114 -0.06 -3.94 6.23
C GLY A 114 -0.46 -5.20 5.47
N ASN A 115 -1.55 -5.86 5.85
CA ASN A 115 -2.07 -7.02 5.13
C ASN A 115 -3.58 -6.93 4.88
N TYR A 116 -4.05 -7.79 3.97
CA TYR A 116 -5.43 -7.86 3.54
C TYR A 116 -6.40 -8.20 4.69
N SER A 117 -6.06 -9.18 5.51
CA SER A 117 -6.95 -9.66 6.58
C SER A 117 -7.22 -8.58 7.61
N GLU A 118 -6.20 -7.83 7.99
CA GLU A 118 -6.34 -6.70 8.91
C GLU A 118 -7.19 -5.57 8.33
N LEU A 119 -7.06 -5.30 7.02
CA LEU A 119 -7.92 -4.31 6.33
C LEU A 119 -9.38 -4.74 6.37
N ARG A 120 -9.67 -5.96 5.97
CA ARG A 120 -11.02 -6.54 5.97
C ARG A 120 -11.64 -6.50 7.36
N ASP A 121 -10.90 -6.97 8.36
CA ASP A 121 -11.38 -7.05 9.75
C ASP A 121 -11.61 -5.66 10.36
N LEU A 122 -10.75 -4.68 10.01
CA LEU A 122 -10.94 -3.28 10.39
C LEU A 122 -12.25 -2.73 9.84
N ILE A 123 -12.53 -2.95 8.55
CA ILE A 123 -13.76 -2.47 7.91
C ILE A 123 -14.99 -3.13 8.54
N PHE A 124 -15.00 -4.45 8.69
CA PHE A 124 -16.15 -5.19 9.24
C PHE A 124 -16.40 -4.87 10.71
N LYS A 125 -15.39 -4.42 11.44
CA LYS A 125 -15.52 -3.97 12.83
C LYS A 125 -16.04 -2.53 12.97
N THR A 126 -15.69 -1.66 12.02
CA THR A 126 -15.89 -0.20 12.17
C THR A 126 -16.99 0.39 11.30
N CYS A 127 -17.44 -0.37 10.29
CA CYS A 127 -18.40 0.11 9.30
C CYS A 127 -19.77 -0.60 9.38
N ASP A 128 -20.82 0.18 9.16
CA ASP A 128 -22.18 -0.33 9.09
C ASP A 128 -22.50 -0.81 7.66
N LYS A 129 -22.74 -2.11 7.51
CA LYS A 129 -23.03 -2.73 6.21
C LYS A 129 -24.31 -2.24 5.53
N ILE A 130 -25.26 -1.68 6.29
CA ILE A 130 -26.55 -1.20 5.75
C ILE A 130 -26.45 0.26 5.29
N LYS A 131 -25.62 1.06 5.98
CA LYS A 131 -25.53 2.50 5.76
C LYS A 131 -24.39 2.92 4.87
N GLU A 132 -23.38 2.07 4.73
CA GLU A 132 -22.14 2.43 4.03
C GLU A 132 -22.04 1.69 2.70
N LYS A 133 -21.80 2.47 1.64
CA LYS A 133 -21.50 1.96 0.30
C LYS A 133 -20.01 2.16 0.02
N PHE A 134 -19.36 1.10 -0.46
CA PHE A 134 -17.93 1.05 -0.67
C PHE A 134 -17.55 1.04 -2.14
N ILE A 135 -16.44 1.69 -2.46
CA ILE A 135 -15.76 1.51 -3.75
C ILE A 135 -14.36 0.97 -3.52
N TYR A 136 -14.01 -0.12 -4.20
CA TYR A 136 -12.69 -0.73 -4.19
C TYR A 136 -11.96 -0.45 -5.50
N ILE A 137 -10.91 0.36 -5.43
CA ILE A 137 -10.08 0.67 -6.60
C ILE A 137 -8.82 -0.18 -6.53
N ARG A 138 -8.64 -1.03 -7.55
CA ARG A 138 -7.67 -2.12 -7.52
C ARG A 138 -6.94 -2.35 -8.83
N GLY A 139 -5.91 -3.17 -8.76
CA GLY A 139 -5.28 -3.76 -9.93
C GLY A 139 -6.14 -4.89 -10.54
N GLU A 140 -5.85 -5.24 -11.78
CA GLU A 140 -6.46 -6.39 -12.46
C GLU A 140 -6.15 -7.69 -11.72
N PHE A 141 -4.90 -7.87 -11.31
CA PHE A 141 -4.46 -9.04 -10.56
C PHE A 141 -4.56 -8.78 -9.07
N ILE A 142 -5.34 -9.61 -8.37
CA ILE A 142 -5.54 -9.56 -6.93
C ILE A 142 -5.10 -10.85 -6.26
N SER A 143 -4.50 -10.73 -5.07
CA SER A 143 -4.09 -11.91 -4.28
C SER A 143 -5.20 -12.42 -3.36
N ASN A 144 -6.19 -11.58 -3.07
CA ASN A 144 -7.32 -11.90 -2.19
C ASN A 144 -8.58 -11.28 -2.77
N ASP A 145 -9.71 -11.96 -2.58
CA ASP A 145 -11.00 -11.58 -3.14
C ASP A 145 -11.86 -10.82 -2.11
N LEU A 146 -11.67 -9.49 -2.05
CA LEU A 146 -12.44 -8.62 -1.18
C LEU A 146 -13.92 -8.56 -1.57
N GLU A 147 -14.20 -8.65 -2.87
CA GLU A 147 -15.57 -8.62 -3.40
C GLU A 147 -16.39 -9.81 -2.88
N LYS A 148 -15.77 -11.00 -2.86
CA LYS A 148 -16.37 -12.20 -2.28
C LYS A 148 -16.64 -12.04 -0.79
N ASP A 149 -15.64 -11.61 -0.02
CA ASP A 149 -15.77 -11.44 1.43
C ASP A 149 -16.87 -10.43 1.79
N PHE A 150 -16.96 -9.32 1.07
CA PHE A 150 -18.00 -8.30 1.27
C PHE A 150 -19.39 -8.82 0.93
N LYS A 151 -19.53 -9.54 -0.18
CA LYS A 151 -20.78 -10.17 -0.58
C LYS A 151 -21.27 -11.19 0.45
N GLU A 152 -20.38 -12.04 0.95
CA GLU A 152 -20.73 -13.04 1.98
C GLU A 152 -21.17 -12.41 3.29
N LYS A 153 -20.68 -11.22 3.62
CA LYS A 153 -21.04 -10.45 4.81
C LYS A 153 -22.22 -9.48 4.59
N GLY A 154 -22.68 -9.33 3.35
CA GLY A 154 -23.79 -8.46 2.98
C GLY A 154 -23.46 -6.98 2.95
N TYR A 155 -22.22 -6.62 2.62
CA TYR A 155 -21.76 -5.25 2.36
C TYR A 155 -21.96 -4.88 0.90
N ASP A 156 -22.32 -3.61 0.62
CA ASP A 156 -22.42 -3.05 -0.73
C ASP A 156 -21.04 -2.55 -1.18
N LEU A 157 -20.42 -3.27 -2.10
CA LEU A 157 -19.08 -2.98 -2.66
C LEU A 157 -19.14 -2.95 -4.19
N GLU A 158 -18.72 -1.84 -4.76
CA GLU A 158 -18.40 -1.72 -6.19
C GLU A 158 -16.88 -1.76 -6.39
N SER A 159 -16.41 -2.41 -7.45
CA SER A 159 -14.99 -2.48 -7.78
C SER A 159 -14.68 -1.81 -9.11
N VAL A 160 -13.52 -1.13 -9.15
CA VAL A 160 -12.96 -0.51 -10.35
C VAL A 160 -11.53 -0.94 -10.53
N VAL A 161 -11.23 -1.50 -11.69
CA VAL A 161 -9.86 -1.88 -12.09
C VAL A 161 -9.21 -0.71 -12.80
N ASN A 162 -8.03 -0.27 -12.31
CA ASN A 162 -7.30 0.88 -12.88
C ASN A 162 -5.80 0.67 -13.06
N THR A 163 -5.27 -0.52 -12.72
CA THR A 163 -3.86 -0.90 -12.96
C THR A 163 -3.69 -2.34 -13.37
#